data_9f8824566551c0cc4dddc4e63329215a
#
_entry.id   9f8824566551c0cc4dddc4e63329215a
#
_cell.length_a   1.000
_cell.length_b   1.000
_cell.length_c   1.000
_cell.angle_alpha   90.00
_cell.angle_beta   90.00
_cell.angle_gamma   90.00
#
_symmetry.space_group_name_H-M   'P 1'
#
loop_
_entity.id
_entity.type
_entity.pdbx_description
1 polymer ?
#
loop_
_entity_poly.entity_id
_entity_poly.type
_entity_poly.pdbx_seq_one_letter_code
_entity_poly.pdbx_strand_id
1 'polypeptide(L)'
;MSSEPPPAIAATSDSNWPGSTVDHDHKLSTIFQVARIMASERNLGVMLPQFLSGLIETLPVADAGVLMLYDSVALRLKVVADIGYEAPFLQNLQLAAGESLSGKAFQTGETLLFASNNDIMLAMADMSAENRELFKAATAGLHYPLSAVCVPLRAGQECLGVLVLENLRQQGQFDRGDLPFLEAVAELITLSIDNVRLSQELQATLAFKEANRLKEELISTLAHEMRTPLTSIKGYSTALLMEEVEFSQATQREFLQIIDEECDVLQDLIHDMLESSIIDAGLLKLEFQPTQLPRLARAAVEDLMHQTAKHRFAVDFPPGFPIVDADPQRISQVLRNLVDNAIKYSPEGGLIVVRGEVEPEEVIVSVADQGLGIAPEHLNRLFEKYFRIETGLVRHVVGSGLGLPIAHTIIESHKGRIWAESRLGEGTVLYFSLPLRSPGRDLTDEADE
;
A
#
# COMPACT_ATOMS: atom_id res chain seq x y z
N MET A 1 -61.35 5.11 -20.49
CA MET A 1 -60.80 6.43 -20.85
C MET A 1 -59.44 6.16 -21.42
N SER A 2 -59.36 6.18 -22.72
CA SER A 2 -58.21 5.90 -23.56
C SER A 2 -57.28 7.12 -23.59
N SER A 3 -56.02 6.97 -23.20
CA SER A 3 -54.97 7.96 -23.36
C SER A 3 -54.27 7.72 -24.68
N GLU A 4 -54.41 8.66 -25.58
CA GLU A 4 -53.69 8.75 -26.85
C GLU A 4 -52.19 8.92 -26.64
N PRO A 5 -51.35 8.33 -27.53
CA PRO A 5 -49.90 8.60 -27.52
C PRO A 5 -49.60 9.99 -28.11
N PRO A 6 -48.48 10.62 -27.73
CA PRO A 6 -48.11 11.93 -28.27
C PRO A 6 -47.76 11.86 -29.76
N PRO A 7 -47.94 12.98 -30.51
CA PRO A 7 -47.84 12.98 -31.96
C PRO A 7 -46.40 12.75 -32.45
N ALA A 8 -46.26 11.88 -33.44
CA ALA A 8 -45.04 11.66 -34.18
C ALA A 8 -44.65 12.96 -34.91
N ILE A 9 -43.44 13.44 -34.68
CA ILE A 9 -42.86 14.57 -35.41
C ILE A 9 -42.62 14.12 -36.84
N ALA A 10 -43.31 14.76 -37.74
CA ALA A 10 -43.27 14.50 -39.18
C ALA A 10 -41.88 14.76 -39.77
N ALA A 11 -41.41 13.82 -40.57
CA ALA A 11 -40.25 13.98 -41.41
C ALA A 11 -40.50 15.05 -42.46
N THR A 12 -39.83 16.20 -42.36
CA THR A 12 -39.69 17.15 -43.46
C THR A 12 -38.41 16.83 -44.19
N SER A 13 -38.60 16.47 -45.46
CA SER A 13 -37.61 16.21 -46.48
C SER A 13 -36.84 17.48 -46.89
N ASP A 14 -35.55 17.24 -47.16
CA ASP A 14 -34.66 18.06 -48.00
C ASP A 14 -34.40 19.52 -47.60
N SER A 15 -33.35 19.69 -46.80
CA SER A 15 -32.50 20.88 -46.86
C SER A 15 -31.04 20.44 -47.01
N ASN A 16 -30.48 20.78 -48.15
CA ASN A 16 -29.07 20.64 -48.52
C ASN A 16 -28.20 21.50 -47.59
N TRP A 17 -27.72 20.91 -46.51
CA TRP A 17 -26.67 21.49 -45.66
C TRP A 17 -25.32 20.99 -46.17
N PRO A 18 -24.29 21.86 -46.29
CA PRO A 18 -22.93 21.37 -46.55
C PRO A 18 -22.52 20.50 -45.38
N GLY A 19 -22.54 19.19 -45.56
CA GLY A 19 -22.12 18.21 -44.55
C GLY A 19 -20.71 18.51 -44.11
N SER A 20 -20.52 18.68 -42.80
CA SER A 20 -19.19 18.64 -42.23
C SER A 20 -18.71 17.19 -42.28
N THR A 21 -18.09 16.83 -43.38
CA THR A 21 -17.27 15.63 -43.47
C THR A 21 -16.08 15.83 -42.56
N VAL A 22 -16.19 15.39 -41.30
CA VAL A 22 -14.99 15.02 -40.57
C VAL A 22 -14.37 13.91 -41.40
N ASP A 23 -13.24 14.23 -42.04
CA ASP A 23 -12.59 13.38 -43.02
C ASP A 23 -12.36 12.00 -42.43
N HIS A 24 -12.59 10.92 -43.17
CA HIS A 24 -12.43 9.54 -42.73
C HIS A 24 -11.05 9.28 -42.15
N ASP A 25 -10.02 9.94 -42.67
CA ASP A 25 -8.64 9.87 -42.17
C ASP A 25 -8.47 10.51 -40.79
N HIS A 26 -9.21 11.57 -40.47
CA HIS A 26 -9.21 12.18 -39.14
C HIS A 26 -9.87 11.28 -38.11
N LYS A 27 -11.01 10.66 -38.42
CA LYS A 27 -11.70 9.71 -37.51
C LYS A 27 -10.82 8.50 -37.19
N LEU A 28 -10.12 7.95 -38.17
CA LEU A 28 -9.17 6.85 -37.96
C LEU A 28 -7.96 7.27 -37.12
N SER A 29 -7.40 8.45 -37.39
CA SER A 29 -6.28 9.00 -36.63
C SER A 29 -6.64 9.15 -35.15
N THR A 30 -7.85 9.63 -34.85
CA THR A 30 -8.36 9.77 -33.46
C THR A 30 -8.45 8.42 -32.77
N ILE A 31 -9.03 7.40 -33.42
CA ILE A 31 -9.13 6.05 -32.83
C ILE A 31 -7.76 5.49 -32.54
N PHE A 32 -6.77 5.64 -33.42
CA PHE A 32 -5.39 5.20 -33.19
C PHE A 32 -4.71 5.95 -32.04
N GLN A 33 -4.92 7.27 -31.95
CA GLN A 33 -4.37 8.08 -30.86
C GLN A 33 -4.96 7.67 -29.51
N VAL A 34 -6.26 7.48 -29.45
CA VAL A 34 -7.00 6.96 -28.30
C VAL A 34 -6.46 5.60 -27.88
N ALA A 35 -6.39 4.64 -28.81
CA ALA A 35 -5.88 3.30 -28.55
C ALA A 35 -4.42 3.32 -28.01
N ARG A 36 -3.59 4.24 -28.53
CA ARG A 36 -2.20 4.40 -28.05
C ARG A 36 -2.12 4.93 -26.62
N ILE A 37 -2.91 5.93 -26.25
CA ILE A 37 -2.99 6.47 -24.89
C ILE A 37 -3.42 5.35 -23.94
N MET A 38 -4.46 4.59 -24.31
CA MET A 38 -4.98 3.48 -23.53
C MET A 38 -3.98 2.34 -23.33
N ALA A 39 -3.09 2.09 -24.32
CA ALA A 39 -2.07 1.05 -24.21
C ALA A 39 -0.87 1.46 -23.36
N SER A 40 -0.60 2.74 -23.22
CA SER A 40 0.60 3.26 -22.54
C SER A 40 0.40 3.65 -21.09
N GLU A 41 -0.83 3.99 -20.67
CA GLU A 41 -1.14 4.52 -19.35
C GLU A 41 -2.15 3.62 -18.62
N ARG A 42 -1.85 3.32 -17.35
CA ARG A 42 -2.71 2.49 -16.48
C ARG A 42 -3.40 3.29 -15.36
N ASN A 43 -3.06 4.56 -15.23
CA ASN A 43 -3.69 5.43 -14.25
C ASN A 43 -4.85 6.19 -14.89
N LEU A 44 -6.08 5.88 -14.50
CA LEU A 44 -7.29 6.54 -15.02
C LEU A 44 -7.26 8.06 -14.85
N GLY A 45 -6.71 8.56 -13.73
CA GLY A 45 -6.60 9.99 -13.46
C GLY A 45 -5.67 10.75 -14.42
N VAL A 46 -4.76 10.04 -15.10
CA VAL A 46 -3.87 10.60 -16.14
C VAL A 46 -4.40 10.30 -17.54
N MET A 47 -4.88 9.08 -17.74
CA MET A 47 -5.35 8.58 -19.02
C MET A 47 -6.59 9.35 -19.54
N LEU A 48 -7.60 9.54 -18.67
CA LEU A 48 -8.89 10.12 -19.09
C LEU A 48 -8.79 11.59 -19.51
N PRO A 49 -8.06 12.48 -18.79
CA PRO A 49 -7.82 13.84 -19.24
C PRO A 49 -7.06 13.93 -20.58
N GLN A 50 -5.99 13.12 -20.73
CA GLN A 50 -5.23 13.07 -21.99
C GLN A 50 -6.08 12.59 -23.16
N PHE A 51 -6.93 11.60 -22.91
CA PHE A 51 -7.89 11.10 -23.88
C PHE A 51 -8.87 12.20 -24.30
N LEU A 52 -9.50 12.88 -23.35
CA LEU A 52 -10.48 13.93 -23.64
C LEU A 52 -9.85 15.10 -24.41
N SER A 53 -8.62 15.48 -24.07
CA SER A 53 -7.85 16.49 -24.81
C SER A 53 -7.62 16.07 -26.25
N GLY A 54 -7.10 14.87 -26.47
CA GLY A 54 -6.86 14.35 -27.83
C GLY A 54 -8.14 14.22 -28.65
N LEU A 55 -9.26 13.87 -28.02
CA LEU A 55 -10.56 13.77 -28.70
C LEU A 55 -11.05 15.16 -29.17
N ILE A 56 -10.98 16.18 -28.33
CA ILE A 56 -11.42 17.54 -28.69
C ILE A 56 -10.50 18.17 -29.71
N GLU A 57 -9.20 17.97 -29.66
CA GLU A 57 -8.25 18.43 -30.68
C GLU A 57 -8.57 17.88 -32.08
N THR A 58 -9.11 16.67 -32.16
CA THR A 58 -9.44 15.98 -33.41
C THR A 58 -10.89 16.17 -33.87
N LEU A 59 -11.75 16.74 -33.02
CA LEU A 59 -13.16 17.03 -33.32
C LEU A 59 -13.42 18.54 -33.34
N PRO A 60 -13.23 19.21 -34.48
CA PRO A 60 -13.42 20.67 -34.60
C PRO A 60 -14.82 21.18 -34.25
N VAL A 61 -15.78 20.28 -34.17
CA VAL A 61 -17.17 20.56 -33.79
C VAL A 61 -17.39 20.66 -32.28
N ALA A 62 -16.42 20.22 -31.47
CA ALA A 62 -16.47 20.29 -30.02
C ALA A 62 -15.50 21.35 -29.47
N ASP A 63 -15.99 22.25 -28.63
CA ASP A 63 -15.19 23.28 -27.98
C ASP A 63 -14.89 22.88 -26.49
N ALA A 64 -15.74 22.04 -25.92
CA ALA A 64 -15.67 21.59 -24.57
C ALA A 64 -16.07 20.11 -24.44
N GLY A 65 -15.60 19.47 -23.39
CA GLY A 65 -15.96 18.09 -23.08
C GLY A 65 -15.83 17.76 -21.62
N VAL A 66 -16.65 16.83 -21.18
CA VAL A 66 -16.65 16.32 -19.80
C VAL A 66 -16.77 14.81 -19.84
N LEU A 67 -15.97 14.13 -19.04
CA LEU A 67 -16.10 12.70 -18.80
C LEU A 67 -16.51 12.49 -17.36
N MET A 68 -17.63 11.83 -17.17
CA MET A 68 -18.18 11.52 -15.85
C MET A 68 -18.21 10.02 -15.65
N LEU A 69 -17.81 9.57 -14.44
CA LEU A 69 -17.95 8.18 -14.03
C LEU A 69 -18.94 8.06 -12.87
N TYR A 70 -19.66 6.95 -12.84
CA TYR A 70 -20.63 6.66 -11.80
C TYR A 70 -19.96 6.08 -10.57
N ASP A 71 -20.14 6.75 -9.45
CA ASP A 71 -19.74 6.27 -8.13
C ASP A 71 -20.91 5.48 -7.51
N SER A 72 -20.76 4.16 -7.43
CA SER A 72 -21.78 3.25 -6.91
C SER A 72 -22.01 3.39 -5.39
N VAL A 73 -21.06 3.99 -4.65
CA VAL A 73 -21.18 4.25 -3.21
C VAL A 73 -21.96 5.55 -2.97
N ALA A 74 -21.59 6.61 -3.70
CA ALA A 74 -22.27 7.89 -3.61
C ALA A 74 -23.60 7.92 -4.40
N LEU A 75 -23.82 6.96 -5.31
CA LEU A 75 -24.94 6.90 -6.26
C LEU A 75 -25.03 8.17 -7.12
N ARG A 76 -23.88 8.68 -7.59
CA ARG A 76 -23.74 9.92 -8.34
C ARG A 76 -22.72 9.78 -9.47
N LEU A 77 -22.98 10.51 -10.56
CA LEU A 77 -21.99 10.76 -11.60
C LEU A 77 -21.02 11.85 -11.12
N LYS A 78 -19.72 11.57 -11.16
CA LYS A 78 -18.64 12.51 -10.81
C LYS A 78 -17.80 12.84 -12.01
N VAL A 79 -17.40 14.09 -12.15
CA VAL A 79 -16.46 14.52 -13.18
C VAL A 79 -15.08 13.95 -12.88
N VAL A 80 -14.49 13.25 -13.86
CA VAL A 80 -13.15 12.66 -13.79
C VAL A 80 -12.17 13.28 -14.79
N ALA A 81 -12.71 13.94 -15.84
CA ALA A 81 -11.93 14.74 -16.75
C ALA A 81 -12.84 15.82 -17.36
N ASP A 82 -12.30 16.99 -17.58
CA ASP A 82 -12.96 18.11 -18.23
C ASP A 82 -11.98 18.92 -19.08
N ILE A 83 -12.48 19.55 -20.13
CA ILE A 83 -11.74 20.48 -20.98
C ILE A 83 -12.69 21.56 -21.51
N GLY A 84 -12.19 22.78 -21.66
CA GLY A 84 -12.97 23.91 -22.14
C GLY A 84 -13.78 24.63 -21.06
N TYR A 85 -13.62 24.23 -19.79
CA TYR A 85 -14.26 24.83 -18.62
C TYR A 85 -13.24 25.40 -17.63
N GLU A 86 -13.68 26.29 -16.75
CA GLU A 86 -12.84 26.78 -15.66
C GLU A 86 -12.83 25.77 -14.50
N ALA A 87 -11.73 25.04 -14.35
CA ALA A 87 -11.46 24.27 -13.14
C ALA A 87 -11.19 25.22 -11.95
N PRO A 88 -11.57 24.90 -10.70
CA PRO A 88 -11.98 23.57 -10.19
C PRO A 88 -13.49 23.37 -10.02
N PHE A 89 -14.31 24.30 -10.49
CA PHE A 89 -15.74 24.30 -10.17
C PHE A 89 -16.47 23.06 -10.72
N LEU A 90 -16.12 22.62 -11.91
CA LEU A 90 -16.77 21.47 -12.56
C LEU A 90 -16.43 20.14 -11.85
N GLN A 91 -15.24 20.02 -11.26
CA GLN A 91 -14.81 18.81 -10.56
C GLN A 91 -15.63 18.50 -9.31
N ASN A 92 -16.33 19.50 -8.76
CA ASN A 92 -17.22 19.33 -7.63
C ASN A 92 -18.66 18.96 -8.04
N LEU A 93 -18.96 18.97 -9.34
CA LEU A 93 -20.28 18.64 -9.86
C LEU A 93 -20.58 17.15 -9.68
N GLN A 94 -21.72 16.84 -9.07
CA GLN A 94 -22.18 15.47 -8.83
C GLN A 94 -23.65 15.33 -9.21
N LEU A 95 -23.92 14.61 -10.31
CA LEU A 95 -25.28 14.48 -10.85
C LEU A 95 -25.92 13.14 -10.44
N ALA A 96 -27.21 13.18 -10.17
CA ALA A 96 -27.99 11.95 -10.00
C ALA A 96 -28.29 11.31 -11.38
N ALA A 97 -28.60 10.03 -11.40
CA ALA A 97 -29.18 9.39 -12.57
C ALA A 97 -30.48 10.10 -12.95
N GLY A 98 -30.60 10.51 -14.21
CA GLY A 98 -31.74 11.29 -14.73
C GLY A 98 -31.61 12.80 -14.59
N GLU A 99 -30.65 13.32 -13.82
CA GLU A 99 -30.42 14.76 -13.63
C GLU A 99 -29.58 15.33 -14.78
N SER A 100 -30.03 16.44 -15.39
CA SER A 100 -29.32 17.11 -16.48
C SER A 100 -29.16 16.25 -17.73
N LEU A 101 -28.34 16.69 -18.69
CA LEU A 101 -28.04 15.96 -19.94
C LEU A 101 -27.37 14.61 -19.65
N SER A 102 -26.31 14.66 -18.85
CA SER A 102 -25.46 13.50 -18.55
C SER A 102 -26.21 12.43 -17.75
N GLY A 103 -26.97 12.84 -16.71
CA GLY A 103 -27.77 11.92 -15.93
C GLY A 103 -28.87 11.23 -16.73
N LYS A 104 -29.47 11.91 -17.72
CA LYS A 104 -30.48 11.34 -18.63
C LYS A 104 -29.83 10.30 -19.55
N ALA A 105 -28.69 10.62 -20.18
CA ALA A 105 -27.95 9.67 -21.00
C ALA A 105 -27.49 8.44 -20.19
N PHE A 106 -27.05 8.66 -18.96
CA PHE A 106 -26.69 7.57 -18.03
C PHE A 106 -27.87 6.67 -17.70
N GLN A 107 -29.02 7.27 -17.38
CA GLN A 107 -30.23 6.53 -16.98
C GLN A 107 -30.86 5.74 -18.13
N THR A 108 -30.90 6.33 -19.35
CA THR A 108 -31.47 5.66 -20.52
C THR A 108 -30.49 4.67 -21.14
N GLY A 109 -29.18 4.88 -20.98
CA GLY A 109 -28.13 4.13 -21.66
C GLY A 109 -28.12 4.36 -23.17
N GLU A 110 -28.72 5.45 -23.64
CA GLU A 110 -28.80 5.83 -25.06
C GLU A 110 -28.01 7.12 -25.32
N THR A 111 -27.42 7.23 -26.49
CA THR A 111 -26.78 8.44 -26.97
C THR A 111 -27.80 9.53 -27.19
N LEU A 112 -27.64 10.67 -26.53
CA LEU A 112 -28.53 11.81 -26.62
C LEU A 112 -27.86 12.96 -27.38
N LEU A 113 -28.54 13.47 -28.44
CA LEU A 113 -28.10 14.59 -29.25
C LEU A 113 -29.01 15.81 -28.98
N PHE A 114 -28.42 16.93 -28.60
CA PHE A 114 -29.06 18.20 -28.32
C PHE A 114 -28.58 19.22 -29.37
N ALA A 115 -29.42 19.51 -30.36
CA ALA A 115 -29.04 20.36 -31.50
C ALA A 115 -29.19 21.84 -31.23
N SER A 116 -29.91 22.24 -30.17
CA SER A 116 -30.14 23.65 -29.85
C SER A 116 -29.96 23.95 -28.35
N ASN A 117 -29.65 25.22 -28.07
CA ASN A 117 -29.57 25.73 -26.70
C ASN A 117 -30.90 25.54 -25.94
N ASN A 118 -32.04 25.65 -26.60
CA ASN A 118 -33.34 25.48 -25.97
C ASN A 118 -33.55 24.03 -25.48
N ASP A 119 -33.14 23.03 -26.27
CA ASP A 119 -33.21 21.62 -25.88
C ASP A 119 -32.31 21.34 -24.70
N ILE A 120 -31.12 21.95 -24.66
CA ILE A 120 -30.15 21.84 -23.56
C ILE A 120 -30.73 22.48 -22.30
N MET A 121 -31.27 23.72 -22.38
CA MET A 121 -31.86 24.38 -21.21
C MET A 121 -33.03 23.58 -20.63
N LEU A 122 -33.87 23.00 -21.51
CA LEU A 122 -34.99 22.15 -21.08
C LEU A 122 -34.49 20.87 -20.36
N ALA A 123 -33.45 20.24 -20.92
CA ALA A 123 -32.87 19.03 -20.34
C ALA A 123 -32.16 19.30 -19.02
N MET A 124 -31.60 20.50 -18.82
CA MET A 124 -30.92 20.91 -17.57
C MET A 124 -31.86 21.57 -16.55
N ALA A 125 -33.14 21.72 -16.84
CA ALA A 125 -34.10 22.38 -15.95
C ALA A 125 -34.29 21.67 -14.60
N ASP A 126 -34.03 20.36 -14.55
CA ASP A 126 -34.12 19.51 -13.35
C ASP A 126 -32.82 19.47 -12.52
N MET A 127 -31.78 20.17 -12.94
CA MET A 127 -30.54 20.26 -12.18
C MET A 127 -30.75 20.91 -10.81
N SER A 128 -30.17 20.34 -9.77
CA SER A 128 -30.23 20.89 -8.42
C SER A 128 -29.67 22.33 -8.35
N ALA A 129 -30.10 23.11 -7.36
CA ALA A 129 -29.65 24.50 -7.22
C ALA A 129 -28.12 24.58 -7.02
N GLU A 130 -27.55 23.65 -6.26
CA GLU A 130 -26.12 23.55 -6.00
C GLU A 130 -25.33 23.25 -7.30
N ASN A 131 -25.73 22.21 -8.02
CA ASN A 131 -25.09 21.82 -9.29
C ASN A 131 -25.22 22.93 -10.35
N ARG A 132 -26.34 23.65 -10.36
CA ARG A 132 -26.56 24.77 -11.27
C ARG A 132 -25.60 25.94 -11.00
N GLU A 133 -25.34 26.26 -9.73
CA GLU A 133 -24.37 27.31 -9.37
C GLU A 133 -22.92 26.87 -9.68
N LEU A 134 -22.57 25.60 -9.44
CA LEU A 134 -21.26 25.04 -9.84
C LEU A 134 -21.07 25.11 -11.35
N PHE A 135 -22.06 24.70 -12.14
CA PHE A 135 -22.00 24.77 -13.59
C PHE A 135 -21.87 26.20 -14.11
N LYS A 136 -22.64 27.16 -13.56
CA LYS A 136 -22.50 28.57 -13.92
C LYS A 136 -21.11 29.14 -13.61
N ALA A 137 -20.54 28.77 -12.47
CA ALA A 137 -19.19 29.17 -12.09
C ALA A 137 -18.15 28.57 -13.06
N ALA A 138 -18.29 27.30 -13.45
CA ALA A 138 -17.41 26.62 -14.38
C ALA A 138 -17.45 27.19 -15.78
N THR A 139 -18.59 27.75 -16.21
CA THR A 139 -18.74 28.40 -17.51
C THR A 139 -18.31 29.87 -17.51
N ALA A 140 -17.77 30.40 -16.40
CA ALA A 140 -17.32 31.81 -16.27
C ALA A 140 -18.36 32.86 -16.72
N GLY A 141 -19.63 32.54 -16.58
CA GLY A 141 -20.72 33.39 -17.06
C GLY A 141 -20.98 33.31 -18.55
N LEU A 142 -20.33 32.41 -19.29
CA LEU A 142 -20.70 32.02 -20.62
C LEU A 142 -22.12 31.44 -20.66
N HIS A 143 -22.77 31.53 -21.81
CA HIS A 143 -24.09 30.96 -21.99
C HIS A 143 -24.03 29.42 -21.91
N TYR A 144 -25.17 28.78 -21.65
CA TYR A 144 -25.31 27.33 -21.82
C TYR A 144 -24.78 26.89 -23.19
N PRO A 145 -24.26 25.65 -23.30
CA PRO A 145 -23.82 25.12 -24.59
C PRO A 145 -24.89 25.32 -25.69
N LEU A 146 -24.44 25.55 -26.90
CA LEU A 146 -25.34 25.78 -28.04
C LEU A 146 -25.76 24.48 -28.74
N SER A 147 -24.93 23.44 -28.66
CA SER A 147 -25.24 22.06 -29.01
C SER A 147 -24.40 21.11 -28.15
N ALA A 148 -24.90 19.89 -27.92
CA ALA A 148 -24.23 18.88 -27.11
C ALA A 148 -24.57 17.46 -27.57
N VAL A 149 -23.65 16.53 -27.32
CA VAL A 149 -23.88 15.10 -27.47
C VAL A 149 -23.41 14.40 -26.16
N CYS A 150 -24.25 13.52 -25.62
CA CYS A 150 -23.97 12.72 -24.45
C CYS A 150 -23.96 11.26 -24.86
N VAL A 151 -22.78 10.60 -24.70
CA VAL A 151 -22.58 9.21 -25.10
C VAL A 151 -22.34 8.37 -23.83
N PRO A 152 -23.21 7.40 -23.52
CA PRO A 152 -23.02 6.57 -22.34
C PRO A 152 -21.85 5.59 -22.51
N LEU A 153 -21.07 5.40 -21.46
CA LEU A 153 -19.96 4.45 -21.38
C LEU A 153 -20.50 3.12 -20.87
N ARG A 154 -20.74 2.17 -21.77
CA ARG A 154 -21.44 0.92 -21.42
C ARG A 154 -20.51 -0.29 -21.48
N ALA A 155 -20.41 -1.04 -20.37
CA ALA A 155 -19.81 -2.37 -20.29
C ALA A 155 -20.94 -3.43 -20.22
N GLY A 156 -21.31 -3.96 -21.36
CA GLY A 156 -22.46 -4.88 -21.46
C GLY A 156 -23.78 -4.19 -21.09
N GLN A 157 -24.38 -4.58 -19.98
CA GLN A 157 -25.63 -3.97 -19.48
C GLN A 157 -25.40 -2.85 -18.47
N GLU A 158 -24.21 -2.72 -17.94
CA GLU A 158 -23.83 -1.70 -16.95
C GLU A 158 -23.40 -0.41 -17.66
N CYS A 159 -23.89 0.74 -17.21
CA CYS A 159 -23.39 2.03 -17.62
C CYS A 159 -22.38 2.52 -16.59
N LEU A 160 -21.10 2.69 -16.99
CA LEU A 160 -20.01 3.12 -16.11
C LEU A 160 -19.94 4.63 -15.96
N GLY A 161 -20.51 5.37 -16.94
CA GLY A 161 -20.40 6.81 -16.96
C GLY A 161 -20.95 7.42 -18.26
N VAL A 162 -20.58 8.67 -18.52
CA VAL A 162 -21.02 9.41 -19.72
C VAL A 162 -19.87 10.26 -20.23
N LEU A 163 -19.64 10.23 -21.54
CA LEU A 163 -18.85 11.19 -22.28
C LEU A 163 -19.79 12.28 -22.80
N VAL A 164 -19.50 13.53 -22.46
CA VAL A 164 -20.25 14.71 -22.94
C VAL A 164 -19.32 15.54 -23.80
N LEU A 165 -19.75 15.89 -24.99
CA LEU A 165 -19.07 16.82 -25.87
C LEU A 165 -20.01 17.98 -26.18
N GLU A 166 -19.50 19.19 -26.14
CA GLU A 166 -20.29 20.40 -26.24
C GLU A 166 -19.67 21.41 -27.21
N ASN A 167 -20.53 22.16 -27.89
CA ASN A 167 -20.14 23.32 -28.66
C ASN A 167 -20.70 24.59 -27.98
N LEU A 168 -19.81 25.49 -27.61
CA LEU A 168 -20.11 26.72 -26.88
C LEU A 168 -20.31 27.92 -27.85
N ARG A 169 -19.97 27.76 -29.13
CA ARG A 169 -19.90 28.86 -30.11
C ARG A 169 -21.00 28.83 -31.14
N GLN A 170 -21.44 27.64 -31.55
CA GLN A 170 -22.38 27.46 -32.66
C GLN A 170 -23.43 26.39 -32.38
N GLN A 171 -24.64 26.57 -32.92
CA GLN A 171 -25.71 25.56 -32.82
C GLN A 171 -25.58 24.53 -33.94
N GLY A 172 -26.13 23.33 -33.72
CA GLY A 172 -26.28 22.28 -34.71
C GLY A 172 -25.00 21.72 -35.28
N GLN A 173 -23.91 21.78 -34.54
CA GLN A 173 -22.59 21.29 -34.99
C GLN A 173 -22.45 19.77 -34.94
N PHE A 174 -23.16 19.11 -34.07
CA PHE A 174 -23.19 17.63 -34.00
C PHE A 174 -24.36 17.14 -34.87
N ASP A 175 -24.12 16.15 -35.73
CA ASP A 175 -25.13 15.51 -36.51
C ASP A 175 -25.25 14.00 -36.20
N ARG A 176 -26.30 13.37 -36.81
CA ARG A 176 -26.50 11.91 -36.59
C ARG A 176 -25.42 11.04 -37.25
N GLY A 177 -24.69 11.57 -38.23
CA GLY A 177 -23.59 10.88 -38.91
C GLY A 177 -22.34 10.76 -38.04
N ASP A 178 -22.21 11.59 -36.97
CA ASP A 178 -21.11 11.54 -36.05
C ASP A 178 -21.33 10.49 -34.91
N LEU A 179 -22.59 10.15 -34.64
CA LEU A 179 -22.92 9.27 -33.50
C LEU A 179 -22.21 7.91 -33.56
N PRO A 180 -22.14 7.17 -34.68
CA PRO A 180 -21.47 5.88 -34.73
C PRO A 180 -19.97 5.97 -34.36
N PHE A 181 -19.31 7.07 -34.75
CA PHE A 181 -17.92 7.32 -34.43
C PHE A 181 -17.76 7.61 -32.92
N LEU A 182 -18.59 8.47 -32.33
CA LEU A 182 -18.55 8.82 -30.93
C LEU A 182 -18.91 7.62 -30.04
N GLU A 183 -19.83 6.78 -30.46
CA GLU A 183 -20.17 5.53 -29.80
C GLU A 183 -18.99 4.55 -29.82
N ALA A 184 -18.31 4.40 -30.96
CA ALA A 184 -17.10 3.56 -31.04
C ALA A 184 -15.98 4.07 -30.12
N VAL A 185 -15.80 5.37 -30.02
CA VAL A 185 -14.86 6.02 -29.13
C VAL A 185 -15.25 5.77 -27.68
N ALA A 186 -16.52 5.92 -27.31
CA ALA A 186 -17.03 5.64 -25.96
C ALA A 186 -16.86 4.17 -25.57
N GLU A 187 -17.02 3.25 -26.53
CA GLU A 187 -16.77 1.82 -26.32
C GLU A 187 -15.31 1.52 -26.03
N LEU A 188 -14.37 2.16 -26.73
CA LEU A 188 -12.94 2.05 -26.45
C LEU A 188 -12.59 2.56 -25.04
N ILE A 189 -13.13 3.72 -24.64
CA ILE A 189 -12.95 4.27 -23.27
C ILE A 189 -13.45 3.26 -22.24
N THR A 190 -14.65 2.76 -22.45
CA THR A 190 -15.30 1.80 -21.56
C THR A 190 -14.43 0.55 -21.36
N LEU A 191 -13.95 -0.04 -22.46
CA LEU A 191 -13.07 -1.21 -22.42
C LEU A 191 -11.79 -0.92 -21.62
N SER A 192 -11.24 0.27 -21.73
CA SER A 192 -10.02 0.65 -21.02
C SER A 192 -10.27 0.87 -19.52
N ILE A 193 -11.37 1.53 -19.17
CA ILE A 193 -11.77 1.69 -17.77
C ILE A 193 -11.97 0.32 -17.13
N ASP A 194 -12.68 -0.57 -17.82
CA ASP A 194 -12.99 -1.92 -17.33
C ASP A 194 -11.71 -2.77 -17.17
N ASN A 195 -10.79 -2.71 -18.13
CA ASN A 195 -9.49 -3.38 -18.05
C ASN A 195 -8.65 -2.90 -16.85
N VAL A 196 -8.58 -1.59 -16.61
CA VAL A 196 -7.86 -1.03 -15.46
C VAL A 196 -8.50 -1.48 -14.15
N ARG A 197 -9.83 -1.41 -14.05
CA ARG A 197 -10.60 -1.86 -12.88
C ARG A 197 -10.36 -3.34 -12.59
N LEU A 198 -10.52 -4.21 -13.59
CA LEU A 198 -10.29 -5.65 -13.46
C LEU A 198 -8.84 -5.96 -13.07
N SER A 199 -7.87 -5.24 -13.63
CA SER A 199 -6.45 -5.39 -13.25
C SER A 199 -6.22 -5.04 -11.78
N GLN A 200 -6.80 -3.95 -11.28
CA GLN A 200 -6.70 -3.54 -9.89
C GLN A 200 -7.37 -4.54 -8.93
N GLU A 201 -8.56 -5.03 -9.28
CA GLU A 201 -9.27 -6.06 -8.50
C GLU A 201 -8.48 -7.37 -8.44
N LEU A 202 -7.87 -7.78 -9.57
CA LEU A 202 -7.01 -8.96 -9.61
C LEU A 202 -5.78 -8.79 -8.73
N GLN A 203 -5.08 -7.65 -8.81
CA GLN A 203 -3.92 -7.37 -7.98
C GLN A 203 -4.26 -7.37 -6.49
N ALA A 204 -5.37 -6.73 -6.09
CA ALA A 204 -5.83 -6.74 -4.70
C ALA A 204 -6.16 -8.16 -4.22
N THR A 205 -6.81 -8.97 -5.08
CA THR A 205 -7.13 -10.37 -4.78
C THR A 205 -5.87 -11.23 -4.62
N LEU A 206 -4.88 -11.05 -5.49
CA LEU A 206 -3.61 -11.77 -5.41
C LEU A 206 -2.81 -11.38 -4.16
N ALA A 207 -2.75 -10.09 -3.84
CA ALA A 207 -2.11 -9.60 -2.61
C ALA A 207 -2.78 -10.16 -1.35
N PHE A 208 -4.12 -10.19 -1.33
CA PHE A 208 -4.87 -10.79 -0.22
C PHE A 208 -4.63 -12.30 -0.08
N LYS A 209 -4.60 -13.04 -1.20
CA LYS A 209 -4.30 -14.48 -1.18
C LYS A 209 -2.88 -14.75 -0.67
N GLU A 210 -1.91 -13.98 -1.12
CA GLU A 210 -0.53 -14.13 -0.67
C GLU A 210 -0.36 -13.80 0.82
N ALA A 211 -1.02 -12.74 1.30
CA ALA A 211 -1.04 -12.42 2.72
C ALA A 211 -1.66 -13.54 3.57
N ASN A 212 -2.76 -14.14 3.11
CA ASN A 212 -3.37 -15.28 3.80
C ASN A 212 -2.48 -16.53 3.76
N ARG A 213 -1.82 -16.83 2.63
CA ARG A 213 -0.86 -17.94 2.53
C ARG A 213 0.27 -17.80 3.54
N LEU A 214 0.88 -16.62 3.59
CA LEU A 214 1.93 -16.31 4.55
C LEU A 214 1.43 -16.48 6.00
N LYS A 215 0.22 -15.99 6.30
CA LYS A 215 -0.40 -16.16 7.62
C LYS A 215 -0.58 -17.64 8.00
N GLU A 216 -1.03 -18.50 7.08
CA GLU A 216 -1.19 -19.95 7.33
C GLU A 216 0.16 -20.63 7.55
N GLU A 217 1.17 -20.33 6.76
CA GLU A 217 2.54 -20.81 6.96
C GLU A 217 3.07 -20.43 8.34
N LEU A 218 2.81 -19.19 8.78
CA LEU A 218 3.17 -18.71 10.11
C LEU A 218 2.56 -19.54 11.23
N ILE A 219 1.24 -19.74 11.18
CA ILE A 219 0.51 -20.53 12.19
C ILE A 219 1.07 -21.95 12.23
N SER A 220 1.37 -22.55 11.08
CA SER A 220 1.95 -23.88 10.98
C SER A 220 3.34 -23.97 11.62
N THR A 221 4.21 -23.01 11.31
CA THR A 221 5.58 -22.94 11.86
C THR A 221 5.54 -22.73 13.37
N LEU A 222 4.75 -21.78 13.86
CA LEU A 222 4.58 -21.54 15.30
C LEU A 222 4.05 -22.77 16.04
N ALA A 223 3.03 -23.43 15.47
CA ALA A 223 2.50 -24.67 16.06
C ALA A 223 3.55 -25.78 16.15
N HIS A 224 4.47 -25.85 15.18
CA HIS A 224 5.59 -26.78 15.20
C HIS A 224 6.63 -26.40 16.26
N GLU A 225 7.04 -25.15 16.32
CA GLU A 225 8.02 -24.64 17.29
C GLU A 225 7.51 -24.73 18.74
N MET A 226 6.19 -24.57 18.97
CA MET A 226 5.58 -24.78 20.30
C MET A 226 5.44 -26.24 20.67
N ARG A 227 5.24 -27.13 19.68
CA ARG A 227 5.06 -28.57 19.96
C ARG A 227 6.31 -29.23 20.50
N THR A 228 7.48 -28.82 20.04
CA THR A 228 8.77 -29.41 20.43
C THR A 228 9.02 -29.23 21.92
N PRO A 229 9.08 -28.01 22.50
CA PRO A 229 9.26 -27.83 23.93
C PRO A 229 8.14 -28.45 24.76
N LEU A 230 6.90 -28.37 24.32
CA LEU A 230 5.75 -29.00 24.98
C LEU A 230 5.89 -30.52 25.05
N THR A 231 6.42 -31.15 24.01
CA THR A 231 6.66 -32.61 23.99
C THR A 231 7.80 -32.99 24.96
N SER A 232 8.85 -32.18 25.03
CA SER A 232 9.96 -32.33 25.94
C SER A 232 9.47 -32.24 27.43
N ILE A 233 8.77 -31.15 27.78
CA ILE A 233 8.13 -30.94 29.05
C ILE A 233 7.26 -32.15 29.45
N LYS A 234 6.36 -32.56 28.52
CA LYS A 234 5.46 -33.69 28.78
C LYS A 234 6.21 -35.00 28.98
N GLY A 235 7.27 -35.23 28.20
CA GLY A 235 8.11 -36.43 28.32
C GLY A 235 8.78 -36.53 29.64
N TYR A 236 9.51 -35.50 30.07
CA TYR A 236 10.22 -35.48 31.35
C TYR A 236 9.27 -35.47 32.55
N SER A 237 8.17 -34.73 32.48
CA SER A 237 7.13 -34.78 33.52
C SER A 237 6.53 -36.18 33.66
N THR A 238 6.25 -36.84 32.54
CA THR A 238 5.71 -38.21 32.57
C THR A 238 6.72 -39.20 33.13
N ALA A 239 8.01 -39.07 32.78
CA ALA A 239 9.07 -39.90 33.32
C ALA A 239 9.18 -39.75 34.85
N LEU A 240 9.12 -38.51 35.36
CA LEU A 240 9.16 -38.24 36.81
C LEU A 240 7.94 -38.78 37.57
N LEU A 241 6.81 -38.98 36.90
CA LEU A 241 5.56 -39.54 37.45
C LEU A 241 5.48 -41.07 37.40
N MET A 242 6.46 -41.77 36.79
CA MET A 242 6.47 -43.23 36.72
C MET A 242 6.86 -43.82 38.07
N GLU A 243 5.96 -44.54 38.70
CA GLU A 243 6.18 -45.22 39.98
C GLU A 243 7.14 -46.43 39.90
N GLU A 244 7.29 -46.97 38.66
CA GLU A 244 8.06 -48.19 38.42
C GLU A 244 9.58 -47.91 38.25
N VAL A 245 9.98 -46.65 38.16
CA VAL A 245 11.38 -46.24 37.92
C VAL A 245 11.86 -45.27 38.99
N GLU A 246 12.79 -45.70 39.78
CA GLU A 246 13.46 -44.82 40.76
C GLU A 246 14.62 -44.07 40.10
N PHE A 247 14.45 -42.78 39.88
CA PHE A 247 15.52 -41.89 39.42
C PHE A 247 16.35 -41.36 40.60
N SER A 248 17.66 -41.22 40.41
CA SER A 248 18.51 -40.54 41.39
C SER A 248 18.07 -39.07 41.54
N GLN A 249 18.35 -38.47 42.71
CA GLN A 249 18.08 -37.03 42.94
C GLN A 249 18.77 -36.14 41.91
N ALA A 250 19.94 -36.53 41.41
CA ALA A 250 20.66 -35.80 40.36
C ALA A 250 19.88 -35.83 39.05
N THR A 251 19.39 -37.01 38.64
CA THR A 251 18.59 -37.19 37.41
C THR A 251 17.24 -36.47 37.51
N GLN A 252 16.59 -36.54 38.68
CA GLN A 252 15.32 -35.78 38.87
C GLN A 252 15.54 -34.26 38.74
N ARG A 253 16.65 -33.77 39.28
CA ARG A 253 17.01 -32.36 39.19
C ARG A 253 17.32 -31.95 37.74
N GLU A 254 18.03 -32.78 37.02
CA GLU A 254 18.29 -32.59 35.59
C GLU A 254 16.99 -32.52 34.76
N PHE A 255 16.03 -33.43 34.98
CA PHE A 255 14.74 -33.43 34.31
C PHE A 255 13.93 -32.16 34.63
N LEU A 256 13.93 -31.73 35.87
CA LEU A 256 13.27 -30.49 36.29
C LEU A 256 13.93 -29.25 35.67
N GLN A 257 15.24 -29.23 35.51
CA GLN A 257 15.96 -28.16 34.84
C GLN A 257 15.59 -28.10 33.37
N ILE A 258 15.52 -29.24 32.67
CA ILE A 258 15.10 -29.27 31.26
C ILE A 258 13.65 -28.78 31.12
N ILE A 259 12.76 -29.17 32.05
CA ILE A 259 11.37 -28.68 32.03
C ILE A 259 11.30 -27.16 32.16
N ASP A 260 12.10 -26.61 33.08
CA ASP A 260 12.17 -25.17 33.34
C ASP A 260 12.71 -24.41 32.14
N GLU A 261 13.81 -24.87 31.54
CA GLU A 261 14.40 -24.31 30.32
C GLU A 261 13.41 -24.33 29.14
N GLU A 262 12.66 -25.41 28.95
CA GLU A 262 11.66 -25.51 27.86
C GLU A 262 10.42 -24.65 28.12
N CYS A 263 10.08 -24.37 29.38
CA CYS A 263 9.06 -23.39 29.74
C CYS A 263 9.50 -21.97 29.39
N ASP A 264 10.75 -21.60 29.64
CA ASP A 264 11.31 -20.31 29.27
C ASP A 264 11.26 -20.12 27.72
N VAL A 265 11.65 -21.14 26.96
CA VAL A 265 11.55 -21.13 25.50
C VAL A 265 10.11 -20.86 25.03
N LEU A 266 9.10 -21.49 25.66
CA LEU A 266 7.68 -21.24 25.32
C LEU A 266 7.24 -19.82 25.66
N GLN A 267 7.70 -19.28 26.80
CA GLN A 267 7.40 -17.90 27.18
C GLN A 267 7.98 -16.90 26.20
N ASP A 268 9.21 -17.08 25.74
CA ASP A 268 9.87 -16.24 24.76
C ASP A 268 9.14 -16.28 23.42
N LEU A 269 8.73 -17.47 22.95
CA LEU A 269 7.96 -17.62 21.71
C LEU A 269 6.62 -16.88 21.78
N ILE A 270 5.90 -16.99 22.91
CA ILE A 270 4.62 -16.28 23.11
C ILE A 270 4.85 -14.76 23.15
N HIS A 271 5.90 -14.32 23.84
CA HIS A 271 6.25 -12.89 23.93
C HIS A 271 6.56 -12.30 22.55
N ASP A 272 7.41 -12.95 21.77
CA ASP A 272 7.75 -12.56 20.40
C ASP A 272 6.52 -12.47 19.50
N MET A 273 5.58 -13.42 19.62
CA MET A 273 4.35 -13.44 18.85
C MET A 273 3.42 -12.28 19.21
N LEU A 274 3.23 -12.00 20.50
CA LEU A 274 2.41 -10.86 20.96
C LEU A 274 3.02 -9.55 20.50
N GLU A 275 4.33 -9.41 20.60
CA GLU A 275 5.04 -8.22 20.18
C GLU A 275 4.96 -8.00 18.66
N SER A 276 5.19 -9.06 17.88
CA SER A 276 4.99 -8.98 16.42
C SER A 276 3.57 -8.55 16.07
N SER A 277 2.54 -9.02 16.80
CA SER A 277 1.15 -8.60 16.62
C SER A 277 0.91 -7.12 16.93
N ILE A 278 1.54 -6.59 17.99
CA ILE A 278 1.45 -5.16 18.36
C ILE A 278 2.10 -4.30 17.29
N ILE A 279 3.24 -4.73 16.77
CA ILE A 279 3.96 -4.08 15.67
C ILE A 279 3.10 -4.05 14.40
N ASP A 280 2.50 -5.20 14.02
CA ASP A 280 1.67 -5.31 12.83
C ASP A 280 0.41 -4.46 12.88
N ALA A 281 -0.15 -4.27 14.07
CA ALA A 281 -1.27 -3.38 14.29
C ALA A 281 -0.89 -1.88 14.28
N GLY A 282 0.40 -1.54 14.11
CA GLY A 282 0.88 -0.15 14.18
C GLY A 282 0.75 0.47 15.57
N LEU A 283 0.67 -0.36 16.61
CA LEU A 283 0.44 0.06 18.00
C LEU A 283 1.74 0.22 18.80
N LEU A 284 2.91 0.05 18.17
CA LEU A 284 4.20 0.27 18.82
C LEU A 284 4.33 1.75 19.21
N LYS A 285 4.30 2.02 20.51
CA LYS A 285 4.58 3.34 21.06
C LYS A 285 5.99 3.35 21.63
N LEU A 286 6.76 4.39 21.31
CA LEU A 286 8.11 4.60 21.82
C LEU A 286 8.09 5.68 22.89
N GLU A 287 8.81 5.44 23.98
CA GLU A 287 9.04 6.39 25.08
C GLU A 287 10.47 6.92 24.98
N PHE A 288 10.66 7.97 24.20
CA PHE A 288 11.97 8.58 23.99
C PHE A 288 12.49 9.25 25.26
N GLN A 289 13.73 8.93 25.62
CA GLN A 289 14.44 9.56 26.73
C GLN A 289 15.96 9.54 26.50
N PRO A 290 16.72 10.45 27.16
CA PRO A 290 18.19 10.48 27.06
C PRO A 290 18.78 9.11 27.45
N THR A 291 19.39 8.42 26.50
CA THR A 291 19.81 7.02 26.64
C THR A 291 21.31 6.87 26.41
N GLN A 292 21.98 6.14 27.32
CA GLN A 292 23.38 5.80 27.24
C GLN A 292 23.56 4.38 26.67
N LEU A 293 23.83 4.27 25.36
CA LEU A 293 24.01 2.99 24.66
C LEU A 293 25.12 2.10 25.28
N PRO A 294 26.29 2.66 25.70
CA PRO A 294 27.32 1.83 26.35
C PRO A 294 26.84 1.15 27.62
N ARG A 295 25.89 1.74 28.34
CA ARG A 295 25.33 1.15 29.57
C ARG A 295 24.36 0.01 29.21
N LEU A 296 23.51 0.22 28.20
CA LEU A 296 22.57 -0.82 27.75
C LEU A 296 23.33 -2.02 27.16
N ALA A 297 24.40 -1.77 26.40
CA ALA A 297 25.22 -2.82 25.82
C ALA A 297 25.89 -3.70 26.90
N ARG A 298 26.43 -3.08 27.96
CA ARG A 298 27.00 -3.82 29.10
C ARG A 298 25.93 -4.65 29.79
N ALA A 299 24.75 -4.07 30.07
CA ALA A 299 23.66 -4.78 30.71
C ALA A 299 23.19 -6.00 29.88
N ALA A 300 23.03 -5.83 28.57
CA ALA A 300 22.65 -6.93 27.70
C ALA A 300 23.70 -8.07 27.68
N VAL A 301 24.97 -7.73 27.68
CA VAL A 301 26.04 -8.73 27.78
C VAL A 301 26.07 -9.40 29.15
N GLU A 302 25.93 -8.65 30.25
CA GLU A 302 25.90 -9.19 31.62
C GLU A 302 24.74 -10.18 31.82
N ASP A 303 23.56 -9.88 31.25
CA ASP A 303 22.38 -10.77 31.33
C ASP A 303 22.61 -12.10 30.60
N LEU A 304 23.30 -12.08 29.46
CA LEU A 304 23.42 -13.24 28.56
C LEU A 304 24.74 -14.03 28.79
N MET A 305 25.78 -13.42 29.32
CA MET A 305 27.09 -14.11 29.53
C MET A 305 27.00 -15.34 30.43
N HIS A 306 26.03 -15.41 31.32
CA HIS A 306 25.83 -16.54 32.20
C HIS A 306 25.21 -17.77 31.53
N GLN A 307 24.62 -17.59 30.35
CA GLN A 307 23.98 -18.67 29.58
C GLN A 307 24.99 -19.52 28.81
N THR A 308 26.23 -19.08 28.69
CA THR A 308 27.26 -19.79 27.93
C THR A 308 28.63 -19.74 28.58
N ALA A 309 29.30 -20.90 28.65
CA ALA A 309 30.69 -21.02 29.10
C ALA A 309 31.71 -20.98 27.95
N LYS A 310 31.25 -21.03 26.70
CA LYS A 310 32.10 -21.15 25.51
C LYS A 310 32.49 -19.79 24.92
N HIS A 311 31.75 -18.72 25.23
CA HIS A 311 31.95 -17.42 24.64
C HIS A 311 32.70 -16.47 25.57
N ARG A 312 33.46 -15.55 24.94
CA ARG A 312 34.08 -14.41 25.61
C ARG A 312 33.40 -13.16 25.06
N PHE A 313 33.16 -12.19 25.92
CA PHE A 313 32.48 -10.96 25.55
C PHE A 313 33.39 -9.75 25.70
N ALA A 314 33.30 -8.81 24.79
CA ALA A 314 33.93 -7.51 24.84
C ALA A 314 32.94 -6.41 24.50
N VAL A 315 32.95 -5.32 25.29
CA VAL A 315 32.14 -4.13 25.04
C VAL A 315 33.10 -2.96 24.80
N ASP A 316 33.15 -2.46 23.59
CA ASP A 316 34.11 -1.46 23.10
C ASP A 316 33.39 -0.20 22.62
N PHE A 317 33.37 0.82 23.46
CA PHE A 317 32.81 2.14 23.11
C PHE A 317 33.84 3.21 23.38
N PRO A 318 34.01 4.21 22.50
CA PRO A 318 34.97 5.29 22.74
C PRO A 318 34.57 6.11 23.98
N PRO A 319 35.56 6.67 24.70
CA PRO A 319 35.28 7.58 25.80
C PRO A 319 34.45 8.77 25.35
N GLY A 320 33.44 9.12 26.15
CA GLY A 320 32.54 10.24 25.78
C GLY A 320 31.52 9.92 24.70
N PHE A 321 31.18 8.65 24.50
CA PHE A 321 30.13 8.24 23.57
C PHE A 321 28.85 9.06 23.80
N PRO A 322 28.23 9.63 22.78
CA PRO A 322 27.10 10.55 22.93
C PRO A 322 25.87 9.89 23.53
N ILE A 323 25.09 10.68 24.25
CA ILE A 323 23.75 10.31 24.69
C ILE A 323 22.82 10.51 23.49
N VAL A 324 21.99 9.53 23.20
CA VAL A 324 20.99 9.57 22.13
C VAL A 324 19.58 9.62 22.72
N ASP A 325 18.66 10.24 22.00
CA ASP A 325 17.25 10.21 22.37
C ASP A 325 16.62 8.95 21.82
N ALA A 326 16.29 7.99 22.69
CA ALA A 326 15.79 6.67 22.30
C ALA A 326 14.94 6.07 23.43
N ASP A 327 14.15 5.07 23.11
CA ASP A 327 13.46 4.24 24.10
C ASP A 327 14.43 3.16 24.65
N PRO A 328 14.91 3.27 25.90
CA PRO A 328 15.94 2.38 26.40
C PRO A 328 15.47 0.93 26.59
N GLN A 329 14.16 0.70 26.80
CA GLN A 329 13.62 -0.66 26.90
C GLN A 329 13.67 -1.34 25.53
N ARG A 330 13.26 -0.62 24.50
CA ARG A 330 13.28 -1.12 23.12
C ARG A 330 14.70 -1.31 22.60
N ILE A 331 15.60 -0.38 22.87
CA ILE A 331 17.01 -0.53 22.47
C ILE A 331 17.70 -1.66 23.25
N SER A 332 17.38 -1.84 24.53
CA SER A 332 17.87 -3.00 25.30
C SER A 332 17.41 -4.32 24.68
N GLN A 333 16.17 -4.38 24.22
CA GLN A 333 15.61 -5.53 23.50
C GLN A 333 16.36 -5.80 22.19
N VAL A 334 16.62 -4.76 21.39
CA VAL A 334 17.44 -4.90 20.16
C VAL A 334 18.79 -5.51 20.50
N LEU A 335 19.50 -4.94 21.48
CA LEU A 335 20.83 -5.43 21.89
C LEU A 335 20.80 -6.90 22.36
N ARG A 336 19.79 -7.26 23.16
CA ARG A 336 19.60 -8.66 23.60
C ARG A 336 19.40 -9.59 22.40
N ASN A 337 18.52 -9.22 21.45
CA ASN A 337 18.27 -10.02 20.26
C ASN A 337 19.53 -10.22 19.42
N LEU A 338 20.36 -9.18 19.27
CA LEU A 338 21.60 -9.28 18.50
C LEU A 338 22.66 -10.12 19.21
N VAL A 339 22.83 -9.96 20.53
CA VAL A 339 23.80 -10.74 21.32
C VAL A 339 23.37 -12.21 21.47
N ASP A 340 22.08 -12.48 21.67
CA ASP A 340 21.53 -13.83 21.70
C ASP A 340 21.72 -14.57 20.36
N ASN A 341 21.49 -13.88 19.24
CA ASN A 341 21.81 -14.43 17.92
C ASN A 341 23.31 -14.74 17.79
N ALA A 342 24.19 -13.86 18.24
CA ALA A 342 25.63 -14.10 18.19
C ALA A 342 26.04 -15.36 19.01
N ILE A 343 25.40 -15.62 20.15
CA ILE A 343 25.59 -16.85 20.92
C ILE A 343 25.05 -18.06 20.19
N LYS A 344 23.83 -18.01 19.72
CA LYS A 344 23.13 -19.13 19.07
C LYS A 344 23.81 -19.59 17.77
N TYR A 345 24.32 -18.65 16.99
CA TYR A 345 24.96 -18.95 15.69
C TYR A 345 26.48 -19.15 15.77
N SER A 346 27.06 -19.18 16.99
CA SER A 346 28.47 -19.51 17.24
C SER A 346 28.61 -20.76 18.13
N PRO A 347 28.16 -21.95 17.70
CA PRO A 347 28.09 -23.15 18.54
C PRO A 347 29.46 -23.63 19.07
N GLU A 348 30.53 -23.33 18.36
CA GLU A 348 31.89 -23.62 18.79
C GLU A 348 32.45 -22.63 19.84
N GLY A 349 31.66 -21.60 20.16
CA GLY A 349 32.09 -20.49 21.01
C GLY A 349 32.88 -19.44 20.24
N GLY A 350 33.61 -18.60 20.96
CA GLY A 350 34.43 -17.56 20.34
C GLY A 350 34.28 -16.21 21.04
N LEU A 351 34.75 -15.16 20.40
CA LEU A 351 34.67 -13.80 20.89
C LEU A 351 33.44 -13.10 20.29
N ILE A 352 32.56 -12.57 21.14
CA ILE A 352 31.46 -11.70 20.77
C ILE A 352 31.81 -10.27 21.19
N VAL A 353 31.79 -9.33 20.23
CA VAL A 353 32.15 -7.93 20.42
C VAL A 353 30.97 -7.03 20.20
N VAL A 354 30.60 -6.24 21.19
CA VAL A 354 29.64 -5.13 21.03
C VAL A 354 30.43 -3.83 20.94
N ARG A 355 30.39 -3.16 19.79
CA ARG A 355 31.15 -1.94 19.53
C ARG A 355 30.23 -0.78 19.18
N GLY A 356 30.61 0.42 19.63
CA GLY A 356 29.98 1.68 19.26
C GLY A 356 30.93 2.59 18.48
N GLU A 357 30.42 3.19 17.42
CA GLU A 357 31.12 4.17 16.58
C GLU A 357 30.29 5.44 16.48
N VAL A 358 30.93 6.59 16.34
CA VAL A 358 30.26 7.89 16.26
C VAL A 358 30.52 8.48 14.90
N GLU A 359 29.46 8.68 14.13
CA GLU A 359 29.44 9.36 12.85
C GLU A 359 28.87 10.78 13.01
N PRO A 360 29.04 11.69 12.04
CA PRO A 360 28.60 13.09 12.20
C PRO A 360 27.12 13.30 12.50
N GLU A 361 26.25 12.44 12.00
CA GLU A 361 24.80 12.57 12.14
C GLU A 361 24.13 11.42 12.89
N GLU A 362 24.84 10.31 13.09
CA GLU A 362 24.32 9.09 13.71
C GLU A 362 25.37 8.41 14.59
N VAL A 363 24.93 7.55 15.48
CA VAL A 363 25.79 6.58 16.15
C VAL A 363 25.52 5.20 15.58
N ILE A 364 26.55 4.39 15.44
CA ILE A 364 26.47 3.02 14.96
C ILE A 364 26.86 2.09 16.09
N VAL A 365 26.04 1.06 16.32
CA VAL A 365 26.36 -0.03 17.23
C VAL A 365 26.42 -1.33 16.45
N SER A 366 27.46 -2.11 16.66
CA SER A 366 27.66 -3.41 16.01
C SER A 366 27.81 -4.52 17.05
N VAL A 367 27.31 -5.71 16.69
CA VAL A 367 27.52 -6.97 17.40
C VAL A 367 28.19 -7.94 16.45
N ALA A 368 29.43 -8.30 16.73
CA ALA A 368 30.23 -9.19 15.91
C ALA A 368 30.42 -10.55 16.59
N ASP A 369 30.21 -11.62 15.85
CA ASP A 369 30.47 -13.01 16.26
C ASP A 369 31.52 -13.70 15.38
N GLN A 370 32.02 -14.85 15.82
CA GLN A 370 32.93 -15.73 15.10
C GLN A 370 32.24 -17.06 14.74
N GLY A 371 30.94 -16.98 14.41
CA GLY A 371 30.10 -18.14 14.17
C GLY A 371 30.12 -18.66 12.74
N LEU A 372 29.03 -19.32 12.37
CA LEU A 372 28.85 -20.02 11.10
C LEU A 372 28.85 -19.08 9.88
N GLY A 373 28.57 -17.81 10.09
CA GLY A 373 28.39 -16.85 9.00
C GLY A 373 27.15 -17.13 8.14
N ILE A 374 26.89 -16.23 7.21
CA ILE A 374 25.67 -16.20 6.39
C ILE A 374 26.08 -16.09 4.92
N ALA A 375 25.44 -16.89 4.06
CA ALA A 375 25.66 -16.82 2.64
C ALA A 375 25.04 -15.52 2.06
N PRO A 376 25.68 -14.87 1.04
CA PRO A 376 25.22 -13.57 0.50
C PRO A 376 23.76 -13.57 0.04
N GLU A 377 23.26 -14.69 -0.47
CA GLU A 377 21.88 -14.87 -0.93
C GLU A 377 20.83 -14.74 0.18
N HIS A 378 21.22 -14.93 1.45
CA HIS A 378 20.33 -14.87 2.59
C HIS A 378 20.39 -13.52 3.34
N LEU A 379 21.40 -12.69 3.11
CA LEU A 379 21.58 -11.42 3.84
C LEU A 379 20.39 -10.47 3.71
N ASN A 380 19.82 -10.35 2.51
CA ASN A 380 18.70 -9.47 2.25
C ASN A 380 17.38 -9.91 2.93
N ARG A 381 17.33 -11.19 3.34
CA ARG A 381 16.13 -11.79 3.92
C ARG A 381 16.19 -11.95 5.43
N LEU A 382 17.29 -11.60 6.07
CA LEU A 382 17.49 -11.78 7.52
C LEU A 382 16.45 -11.06 8.38
N PHE A 383 15.92 -9.95 7.89
CA PHE A 383 14.94 -9.12 8.58
C PHE A 383 13.50 -9.42 8.16
N GLU A 384 13.29 -10.40 7.24
CA GLU A 384 11.96 -10.91 6.93
C GLU A 384 11.43 -11.75 8.09
N LYS A 385 10.16 -11.57 8.43
CA LYS A 385 9.52 -12.34 9.51
C LYS A 385 9.58 -13.84 9.22
N TYR A 386 9.95 -14.60 10.24
CA TYR A 386 9.99 -16.06 10.22
C TYR A 386 11.04 -16.65 9.27
N PHE A 387 11.89 -15.81 8.67
CA PHE A 387 12.96 -16.29 7.84
C PHE A 387 14.03 -16.99 8.71
N ARG A 388 14.33 -18.23 8.35
CA ARG A 388 15.39 -19.05 8.96
C ARG A 388 16.19 -19.76 7.89
N ILE A 389 17.46 -19.93 8.12
CA ILE A 389 18.36 -20.70 7.24
C ILE A 389 18.26 -22.16 7.68
N GLU A 390 17.61 -23.02 6.88
CA GLU A 390 17.33 -24.41 7.21
C GLU A 390 18.45 -25.39 6.77
N THR A 391 19.64 -24.92 6.43
CA THR A 391 20.72 -25.75 5.89
C THR A 391 21.83 -26.03 6.89
N GLY A 392 22.36 -27.24 6.86
CA GLY A 392 23.56 -27.65 7.61
C GLY A 392 23.42 -27.66 9.14
N LEU A 393 24.42 -27.13 9.84
CA LEU A 393 24.49 -27.07 11.31
C LEU A 393 23.47 -26.13 11.94
N VAL A 394 22.90 -25.21 11.16
CA VAL A 394 21.92 -24.19 11.62
C VAL A 394 20.54 -24.80 11.90
N ARG A 395 20.24 -25.96 11.34
CA ARG A 395 18.92 -26.62 11.47
C ARG A 395 18.47 -26.89 12.91
N HIS A 396 19.40 -26.99 13.85
CA HIS A 396 19.12 -27.30 15.25
C HIS A 396 19.10 -26.07 16.16
N VAL A 397 19.31 -24.87 15.63
CA VAL A 397 19.26 -23.64 16.44
C VAL A 397 17.78 -23.29 16.70
N VAL A 398 17.36 -23.32 17.94
CA VAL A 398 15.98 -22.98 18.36
C VAL A 398 15.76 -21.48 18.27
N GLY A 399 14.64 -21.05 17.65
CA GLY A 399 14.28 -19.64 17.61
C GLY A 399 13.07 -19.35 16.73
N SER A 400 12.26 -18.36 17.09
CA SER A 400 11.03 -17.95 16.43
C SER A 400 11.22 -17.36 15.01
N GLY A 401 12.42 -16.90 14.68
CA GLY A 401 12.67 -16.09 13.49
C GLY A 401 12.00 -14.69 13.55
N LEU A 402 11.61 -14.24 14.74
CA LEU A 402 10.97 -12.94 14.98
C LEU A 402 11.92 -11.90 15.56
N GLY A 403 12.99 -12.31 16.25
CA GLY A 403 13.89 -11.39 16.95
C GLY A 403 14.51 -10.32 16.05
N LEU A 404 15.09 -10.69 14.88
CA LEU A 404 15.65 -9.72 13.93
C LEU A 404 14.58 -8.83 13.25
N PRO A 405 13.44 -9.32 12.79
CA PRO A 405 12.32 -8.49 12.34
C PRO A 405 11.83 -7.48 13.38
N ILE A 406 11.70 -7.89 14.64
CA ILE A 406 11.32 -7.01 15.74
C ILE A 406 12.40 -5.93 15.95
N ALA A 407 13.68 -6.32 16.00
CA ALA A 407 14.79 -5.38 16.09
C ALA A 407 14.78 -4.37 14.92
N HIS A 408 14.52 -4.83 13.71
CA HIS A 408 14.42 -3.99 12.52
C HIS A 408 13.32 -2.93 12.69
N THR A 409 12.11 -3.34 13.06
CA THR A 409 10.98 -2.41 13.24
C THR A 409 11.23 -1.41 14.38
N ILE A 410 11.85 -1.85 15.48
CA ILE A 410 12.21 -0.95 16.58
C ILE A 410 13.20 0.11 16.09
N ILE A 411 14.26 -0.27 15.39
CA ILE A 411 15.27 0.66 14.89
C ILE A 411 14.69 1.61 13.84
N GLU A 412 13.88 1.13 12.88
CA GLU A 412 13.19 1.99 11.91
C GLU A 412 12.25 3.00 12.60
N SER A 413 11.55 2.57 13.64
CA SER A 413 10.69 3.46 14.45
C SER A 413 11.49 4.56 15.16
N HIS A 414 12.76 4.30 15.48
CA HIS A 414 13.72 5.29 15.97
C HIS A 414 14.36 6.13 14.88
N LYS A 415 13.94 5.97 13.60
CA LYS A 415 14.54 6.62 12.42
C LYS A 415 16.00 6.23 12.16
N GLY A 416 16.40 5.09 12.69
CA GLY A 416 17.68 4.44 12.41
C GLY A 416 17.58 3.43 11.27
N ARG A 417 18.65 2.70 11.05
CA ARG A 417 18.75 1.59 10.11
C ARG A 417 19.46 0.41 10.75
N ILE A 418 19.14 -0.81 10.31
CA ILE A 418 19.80 -2.04 10.74
C ILE A 418 20.24 -2.83 9.50
N TRP A 419 21.44 -3.44 9.56
CA TRP A 419 21.99 -4.25 8.47
C TRP A 419 22.96 -5.29 8.97
N ALA A 420 23.40 -6.19 8.09
CA ALA A 420 24.33 -7.26 8.38
C ALA A 420 25.47 -7.34 7.38
N GLU A 421 26.66 -7.66 7.84
CA GLU A 421 27.81 -8.07 7.05
C GLU A 421 28.26 -9.45 7.52
N SER A 422 28.41 -10.39 6.60
CA SER A 422 28.79 -11.76 6.97
C SER A 422 29.53 -12.46 5.84
N ARG A 423 30.38 -13.40 6.24
CA ARG A 423 31.01 -14.37 5.35
C ARG A 423 30.86 -15.76 5.94
N LEU A 424 30.42 -16.69 5.08
CA LEU A 424 30.21 -18.07 5.50
C LEU A 424 31.50 -18.67 6.09
N GLY A 425 31.43 -19.17 7.32
CA GLY A 425 32.57 -19.75 8.07
C GLY A 425 33.49 -18.74 8.77
N GLU A 426 33.27 -17.42 8.63
CA GLU A 426 34.08 -16.38 9.26
C GLU A 426 33.33 -15.62 10.39
N GLY A 427 32.00 -15.74 10.44
CA GLY A 427 31.13 -15.07 11.40
C GLY A 427 30.25 -13.98 10.78
N THR A 428 29.55 -13.26 11.65
CA THR A 428 28.59 -12.22 11.26
C THR A 428 28.79 -10.97 12.09
N VAL A 429 28.55 -9.81 11.49
CA VAL A 429 28.46 -8.53 12.17
C VAL A 429 27.08 -7.95 11.86
N LEU A 430 26.27 -7.76 12.90
CA LEU A 430 24.99 -7.08 12.84
C LEU A 430 25.18 -5.65 13.32
N TYR A 431 24.71 -4.69 12.54
CA TYR A 431 24.83 -3.26 12.80
C TYR A 431 23.46 -2.63 12.97
N PHE A 432 23.35 -1.64 13.83
CA PHE A 432 22.26 -0.69 13.79
C PHE A 432 22.76 0.73 14.04
N SER A 433 22.04 1.72 13.48
CA SER A 433 22.33 3.12 13.73
C SER A 433 21.16 3.83 14.40
N LEU A 434 21.46 4.90 15.13
CA LEU A 434 20.47 5.82 15.69
C LEU A 434 20.91 7.26 15.41
N PRO A 435 19.99 8.17 15.04
CA PRO A 435 20.31 9.57 14.77
C PRO A 435 20.77 10.27 16.08
N LEU A 436 21.79 11.14 15.96
CA LEU A 436 22.27 11.95 17.07
C LEU A 436 21.27 13.07 17.44
N ARG A 437 20.38 13.47 16.52
CA ARG A 437 19.34 14.47 16.77
C ARG A 437 18.00 13.85 16.48
N SER A 438 17.06 13.91 17.44
CA SER A 438 15.65 13.53 17.17
C SER A 438 15.07 14.47 16.13
N PRO A 439 14.48 13.98 15.03
CA PRO A 439 13.71 14.80 14.13
C PRO A 439 12.40 15.20 14.83
N GLY A 440 12.37 16.39 15.48
CA GLY A 440 11.14 16.90 16.10
C GLY A 440 11.28 17.75 17.37
N ARG A 441 12.47 17.98 17.90
CA ARG A 441 12.69 19.01 18.92
C ARG A 441 13.37 20.21 18.29
N ASP A 442 12.60 21.06 17.62
CA ASP A 442 13.04 22.43 17.33
C ASP A 442 13.29 23.15 18.66
N LEU A 443 14.50 23.65 18.82
CA LEU A 443 14.93 24.50 19.94
C LEU A 443 14.25 25.89 19.85
N THR A 444 12.92 25.97 19.92
CA THR A 444 12.20 27.26 19.97
C THR A 444 11.54 27.54 21.33
N ASP A 445 11.74 26.69 22.34
CA ASP A 445 11.09 26.86 23.66
C ASP A 445 12.07 27.15 24.82
N GLU A 446 13.33 27.55 24.58
CA GLU A 446 14.24 28.00 25.65
C GLU A 446 14.75 29.45 25.46
N ALA A 447 13.89 30.36 25.05
CA ALA A 447 14.20 31.76 25.03
C ALA A 447 13.01 32.63 25.46
N ASP A 448 12.32 32.26 26.54
CA ASP A 448 11.41 33.18 27.27
C ASP A 448 11.12 32.59 28.67
N GLU A 449 12.13 32.68 29.58
CA GLU A 449 11.96 32.86 31.04
C GLU A 449 13.09 33.71 31.60
#